data_7303915d0f5b3f00a4313077bdee6e11
#
_entry.id   7303915d0f5b3f00a4313077bdee6e11
#
_cell.length_a   1.000
_cell.length_b   1.000
_cell.length_c   1.000
_cell.angle_alpha   90.00
_cell.angle_beta   90.00
_cell.angle_gamma   90.00
#
_symmetry.space_group_name_H-M   'P 1'
#
loop_
_entity.id
_entity.type
_entity.pdbx_description
1 polymer ?
#
loop_
_entity_poly.entity_id
_entity_poly.type
_entity_poly.pdbx_seq_one_letter_code
_entity_poly.pdbx_strand_id
1 'polypeptide(L)'
;LRSKKGTGKSGAAPLLLMAHQDVVPEGDLEKWTYPPYSGTIADGKIWGRGSSDCKSNLIGQLEAVEALLEKGYEPDYDLYLSYGYMEEVAGGKIPAETLRGTGIRFGAVLDEGGGVRPGSDYGIDDKALCTIGLCEKGYVDFELSYTAKGGHSSRPGENFATTMIAKALIAIQEHPMPYRVT
;
A
#
# COMPACT_ATOMS: atom_id res chain seq x y z
N LEU A 1 13.59 -5.14 -11.04
CA LEU A 1 12.76 -5.73 -12.08
C LEU A 1 13.40 -7.01 -12.60
N ARG A 2 12.63 -8.08 -12.67
CA ARG A 2 13.01 -9.35 -13.30
C ARG A 2 11.91 -9.81 -14.22
N SER A 3 12.22 -10.65 -15.19
CA SER A 3 11.23 -11.17 -16.12
C SER A 3 11.49 -12.64 -16.47
N LYS A 4 10.42 -13.38 -16.71
CA LYS A 4 10.39 -14.67 -17.33
C LYS A 4 9.64 -14.53 -18.66
N LYS A 5 10.29 -14.84 -19.75
CA LYS A 5 9.66 -14.80 -21.06
C LYS A 5 8.66 -15.96 -21.19
N GLY A 6 7.45 -15.62 -21.62
CA GLY A 6 6.40 -16.60 -21.92
C GLY A 6 6.55 -17.20 -23.31
N THR A 7 5.68 -18.15 -23.63
CA THR A 7 5.67 -18.82 -24.95
C THR A 7 5.13 -17.93 -26.07
N GLY A 8 4.37 -16.88 -25.71
CA GLY A 8 3.71 -15.98 -26.66
C GLY A 8 2.55 -16.60 -27.44
N LYS A 9 2.16 -17.83 -27.14
CA LYS A 9 1.12 -18.56 -27.89
C LYS A 9 -0.25 -17.91 -27.85
N SER A 10 -0.61 -17.30 -26.71
CA SER A 10 -1.92 -16.64 -26.57
C SER A 10 -1.95 -15.22 -27.13
N GLY A 11 -0.79 -14.61 -27.39
CA GLY A 11 -0.69 -13.18 -27.68
C GLY A 11 -1.11 -12.26 -26.50
N ALA A 12 -1.26 -12.83 -25.30
CA ALA A 12 -1.66 -12.07 -24.12
C ALA A 12 -0.59 -11.07 -23.71
N ALA A 13 -1.03 -9.90 -23.22
CA ALA A 13 -0.14 -8.88 -22.70
C ALA A 13 0.55 -9.37 -21.41
N PRO A 14 1.77 -8.86 -21.10
CA PRO A 14 2.52 -9.26 -19.93
C PRO A 14 1.78 -9.05 -18.60
N LEU A 15 2.09 -9.89 -17.61
CA LEU A 15 1.64 -9.75 -16.24
C LEU A 15 2.76 -9.12 -15.41
N LEU A 16 2.40 -8.14 -14.57
CA LEU A 16 3.29 -7.55 -13.58
C LEU A 16 2.84 -7.95 -12.18
N LEU A 17 3.75 -8.50 -11.39
CA LEU A 17 3.59 -8.72 -9.96
C LEU A 17 4.46 -7.71 -9.22
N MET A 18 3.88 -7.01 -8.26
CA MET A 18 4.55 -5.98 -7.48
C MET A 18 4.53 -6.30 -5.99
N ALA A 19 5.52 -5.80 -5.29
CA ALA A 19 5.62 -5.75 -3.85
C ALA A 19 6.76 -4.81 -3.45
N HIS A 20 6.93 -4.50 -2.16
CA HIS A 20 8.04 -3.69 -1.70
C HIS A 20 8.86 -4.37 -0.59
N GLN A 21 10.07 -3.89 -0.37
CA GLN A 21 11.04 -4.44 0.57
C GLN A 21 11.26 -3.55 1.79
N ASP A 22 11.08 -2.25 1.60
CA ASP A 22 11.20 -1.27 2.67
C ASP A 22 10.03 -1.38 3.66
N VAL A 23 10.17 -0.74 4.78
CA VAL A 23 9.23 -0.80 5.89
C VAL A 23 9.19 0.53 6.63
N VAL A 24 8.04 0.88 7.20
CA VAL A 24 7.95 2.00 8.13
C VAL A 24 8.73 1.72 9.41
N PRO A 25 9.11 2.76 10.18
CA PRO A 25 9.76 2.58 11.48
C PRO A 25 8.95 1.70 12.42
N GLU A 26 9.64 1.04 13.34
CA GLU A 26 9.05 0.12 14.32
C GLU A 26 8.05 0.79 15.28
N GLY A 27 8.18 2.09 15.49
CA GLY A 27 7.38 2.83 16.47
C GLY A 27 7.77 2.52 17.90
N ASP A 28 6.79 2.40 18.77
CA ASP A 28 6.99 2.16 20.20
C ASP A 28 7.38 0.70 20.47
N LEU A 29 8.63 0.47 20.86
CA LEU A 29 9.19 -0.86 21.09
C LEU A 29 8.50 -1.62 22.24
N GLU A 30 7.93 -0.93 23.22
CA GLU A 30 7.23 -1.57 24.35
C GLU A 30 5.92 -2.25 23.94
N LYS A 31 5.38 -1.90 22.78
CA LYS A 31 4.16 -2.51 22.24
C LYS A 31 4.39 -3.79 21.46
N TRP A 32 5.65 -4.17 21.24
CA TRP A 32 5.96 -5.38 20.50
C TRP A 32 6.04 -6.59 21.41
N THR A 33 5.33 -7.66 21.07
CA THR A 33 5.42 -8.96 21.76
C THR A 33 6.78 -9.62 21.54
N TYR A 34 7.34 -9.45 20.34
CA TYR A 34 8.68 -9.91 19.96
C TYR A 34 9.45 -8.77 19.30
N PRO A 35 10.78 -8.74 19.35
CA PRO A 35 11.55 -7.66 18.74
C PRO A 35 11.17 -7.47 17.25
N PRO A 36 10.95 -6.23 16.80
CA PRO A 36 10.34 -5.95 15.47
C PRO A 36 11.16 -6.46 14.27
N TYR A 37 12.46 -6.68 14.46
CA TYR A 37 13.34 -7.15 13.38
C TYR A 37 13.92 -8.55 13.62
N SER A 38 13.35 -9.30 14.56
CA SER A 38 13.84 -10.66 14.91
C SER A 38 13.37 -11.75 13.94
N GLY A 39 12.28 -11.56 13.23
CA GLY A 39 11.67 -12.60 12.42
C GLY A 39 11.23 -13.82 13.25
N THR A 40 10.86 -13.61 14.50
CA THR A 40 10.46 -14.68 15.41
C THR A 40 9.30 -15.48 14.84
N ILE A 41 9.44 -16.81 14.83
CA ILE A 41 8.36 -17.73 14.47
C ILE A 41 7.75 -18.25 15.76
N ALA A 42 6.53 -17.84 16.06
CA ALA A 42 5.78 -18.24 17.23
C ALA A 42 4.28 -18.19 16.95
N ASP A 43 3.50 -19.04 17.62
CA ASP A 43 2.05 -19.11 17.51
C ASP A 43 1.54 -19.28 16.06
N GLY A 44 2.29 -20.00 15.21
CA GLY A 44 1.97 -20.20 13.81
C GLY A 44 2.09 -18.94 12.94
N LYS A 45 2.84 -17.93 13.39
CA LYS A 45 3.05 -16.65 12.72
C LYS A 45 4.53 -16.29 12.65
N ILE A 46 4.87 -15.49 11.66
CA ILE A 46 6.17 -14.80 11.57
C ILE A 46 5.96 -13.39 12.10
N TRP A 47 6.60 -13.09 13.23
CA TRP A 47 6.51 -11.79 13.87
C TRP A 47 7.63 -10.87 13.41
N GLY A 48 7.27 -9.69 12.95
CA GLY A 48 8.26 -8.68 12.59
C GLY A 48 7.68 -7.53 11.77
N ARG A 49 8.36 -6.38 11.80
CA ARG A 49 8.07 -5.25 10.92
C ARG A 49 8.29 -5.67 9.47
N GLY A 50 7.32 -5.47 8.61
CA GLY A 50 7.38 -5.86 7.21
C GLY A 50 7.00 -7.33 6.95
N SER A 51 6.69 -8.15 7.97
CA SER A 51 6.26 -9.53 7.75
C SER A 51 4.90 -9.61 7.05
N SER A 52 4.00 -8.68 7.29
CA SER A 52 2.72 -8.55 6.59
C SER A 52 2.82 -7.58 5.43
N ASP A 53 3.32 -6.40 5.69
CA ASP A 53 3.43 -5.28 4.77
C ASP A 53 4.92 -5.01 4.46
N CYS A 54 5.50 -5.41 3.30
CA CYS A 54 4.75 -6.26 2.33
C CYS A 54 5.59 -7.50 1.92
N LYS A 55 6.55 -7.96 2.81
CA LYS A 55 7.44 -9.08 2.50
C LYS A 55 6.71 -10.42 2.37
N SER A 56 5.56 -10.59 3.03
CA SER A 56 4.72 -11.78 2.84
C SER A 56 4.28 -11.92 1.39
N ASN A 57 3.86 -10.80 0.79
CA ASN A 57 3.44 -10.76 -0.61
C ASN A 57 4.63 -11.04 -1.54
N LEU A 58 5.79 -10.41 -1.28
CA LEU A 58 7.01 -10.61 -2.04
C LEU A 58 7.45 -12.08 -2.06
N ILE A 59 7.57 -12.70 -0.88
CA ILE A 59 7.99 -14.09 -0.76
C ILE A 59 6.93 -15.02 -1.36
N GLY A 60 5.65 -14.77 -1.09
CA GLY A 60 4.56 -15.58 -1.66
C GLY A 60 4.57 -15.58 -3.20
N GLN A 61 4.86 -14.45 -3.83
CA GLN A 61 5.00 -14.36 -5.29
C GLN A 61 6.21 -15.16 -5.80
N LEU A 62 7.37 -15.04 -5.13
CA LEU A 62 8.58 -15.78 -5.51
C LEU A 62 8.37 -17.29 -5.39
N GLU A 63 7.86 -17.76 -4.26
CA GLU A 63 7.58 -19.18 -3.99
C GLU A 63 6.56 -19.75 -5.00
N ALA A 64 5.50 -18.98 -5.31
CA ALA A 64 4.51 -19.41 -6.29
C ALA A 64 5.11 -19.56 -7.69
N VAL A 65 5.96 -18.62 -8.10
CA VAL A 65 6.64 -18.69 -9.40
C VAL A 65 7.62 -19.86 -9.43
N GLU A 66 8.41 -20.07 -8.38
CA GLU A 66 9.35 -21.17 -8.27
C GLU A 66 8.64 -22.52 -8.33
N ALA A 67 7.60 -22.72 -7.52
CA ALA A 67 6.81 -23.94 -7.50
C ALA A 67 6.15 -24.27 -8.85
N LEU A 68 5.76 -23.26 -9.61
CA LEU A 68 5.22 -23.46 -10.97
C LEU A 68 6.33 -23.84 -11.96
N LEU A 69 7.48 -23.21 -11.89
CA LEU A 69 8.64 -23.52 -12.74
C LEU A 69 9.17 -24.93 -12.47
N GLU A 70 9.24 -25.37 -11.22
CA GLU A 70 9.62 -26.75 -10.86
C GLU A 70 8.68 -27.80 -11.45
N LYS A 71 7.39 -27.46 -11.61
CA LYS A 71 6.41 -28.32 -12.28
C LYS A 71 6.46 -28.24 -13.82
N GLY A 72 7.43 -27.51 -14.36
CA GLY A 72 7.58 -27.31 -15.81
C GLY A 72 6.52 -26.39 -16.42
N TYR A 73 5.85 -25.56 -15.60
CA TYR A 73 4.88 -24.61 -16.13
C TYR A 73 5.57 -23.52 -16.96
N GLU A 74 5.08 -23.33 -18.18
CA GLU A 74 5.49 -22.24 -19.05
C GLU A 74 4.30 -21.32 -19.30
N PRO A 75 4.34 -20.07 -18.80
CA PRO A 75 3.26 -19.12 -19.04
C PRO A 75 3.16 -18.74 -20.53
N ASP A 76 1.96 -18.44 -21.00
CA ASP A 76 1.74 -17.95 -22.37
C ASP A 76 2.12 -16.48 -22.54
N TYR A 77 2.25 -15.75 -21.46
CA TYR A 77 2.60 -14.32 -21.41
C TYR A 77 3.91 -14.11 -20.65
N ASP A 78 4.55 -13.01 -20.90
CA ASP A 78 5.73 -12.61 -20.13
C ASP A 78 5.34 -12.24 -18.72
N LEU A 79 6.08 -12.72 -17.74
CA LEU A 79 5.91 -12.41 -16.33
C LEU A 79 7.00 -11.44 -15.88
N TYR A 80 6.60 -10.34 -15.26
CA TYR A 80 7.49 -9.36 -14.66
C TYR A 80 7.29 -9.31 -13.15
N LEU A 81 8.41 -9.25 -12.42
CA LEU A 81 8.45 -9.07 -10.98
C LEU A 81 9.11 -7.73 -10.67
N SER A 82 8.42 -6.83 -9.99
CA SER A 82 8.93 -5.51 -9.61
C SER A 82 8.85 -5.34 -8.11
N TYR A 83 10.00 -5.32 -7.44
CA TYR A 83 10.08 -5.16 -6.00
C TYR A 83 10.70 -3.82 -5.66
N GLY A 84 9.85 -2.93 -5.11
CA GLY A 84 10.21 -1.59 -4.69
C GLY A 84 11.08 -1.57 -3.44
N TYR A 85 11.71 -0.43 -3.16
CA TYR A 85 12.55 -0.22 -1.98
C TYR A 85 12.31 1.14 -1.31
N MET A 86 11.32 1.89 -1.77
CA MET A 86 10.91 3.19 -1.22
C MET A 86 9.39 3.38 -1.32
N GLU A 87 8.63 2.30 -1.20
CA GLU A 87 7.17 2.37 -1.31
C GLU A 87 6.59 3.20 -0.18
N GLU A 88 7.00 2.95 1.05
CA GLU A 88 6.53 3.61 2.27
C GLU A 88 6.79 5.14 2.31
N VAL A 89 7.65 5.63 1.43
CA VAL A 89 8.01 7.05 1.34
C VAL A 89 7.52 7.69 0.05
N ALA A 90 7.60 6.97 -1.06
CA ALA A 90 7.37 7.49 -2.41
C ALA A 90 6.22 6.78 -3.14
N GLY A 91 5.60 5.77 -2.51
CA GLY A 91 4.59 4.93 -3.14
C GLY A 91 5.11 4.26 -4.41
N GLY A 92 4.22 3.94 -5.30
CA GLY A 92 4.53 3.31 -6.59
C GLY A 92 5.25 4.20 -7.61
N LYS A 93 5.68 5.41 -7.26
CA LYS A 93 6.26 6.38 -8.22
C LYS A 93 7.54 5.85 -8.88
N ILE A 94 8.48 5.32 -8.09
CA ILE A 94 9.78 4.84 -8.60
C ILE A 94 9.60 3.62 -9.51
N PRO A 95 8.87 2.56 -9.13
CA PRO A 95 8.55 1.48 -10.03
C PRO A 95 7.84 1.94 -11.30
N ALA A 96 6.86 2.84 -11.18
CA ALA A 96 6.10 3.36 -12.32
C ALA A 96 6.99 4.12 -13.31
N GLU A 97 7.93 4.95 -12.85
CA GLU A 97 8.89 5.65 -13.70
C GLU A 97 9.83 4.68 -14.42
N THR A 98 10.34 3.67 -13.69
CA THR A 98 11.19 2.62 -14.25
C THR A 98 10.48 1.83 -15.33
N LEU A 99 9.25 1.40 -15.06
CA LEU A 99 8.44 0.62 -15.98
C LEU A 99 8.01 1.43 -17.21
N ARG A 100 7.67 2.71 -17.03
CA ARG A 100 7.35 3.61 -18.15
C ARG A 100 8.51 3.69 -19.15
N GLY A 101 9.74 3.72 -18.67
CA GLY A 101 10.94 3.74 -19.52
C GLY A 101 11.11 2.49 -20.39
N THR A 102 10.47 1.37 -20.04
CA THR A 102 10.52 0.14 -20.83
C THR A 102 9.59 0.14 -22.04
N GLY A 103 8.58 0.99 -22.07
CA GLY A 103 7.53 1.00 -23.10
C GLY A 103 6.57 -0.20 -23.06
N ILE A 104 6.69 -1.07 -22.07
CA ILE A 104 5.85 -2.27 -21.93
C ILE A 104 4.45 -1.86 -21.47
N ARG A 105 3.43 -2.44 -22.11
CA ARG A 105 2.04 -2.35 -21.65
C ARG A 105 1.64 -3.67 -21.02
N PHE A 106 1.33 -3.64 -19.74
CA PHE A 106 0.88 -4.81 -18.99
C PHE A 106 -0.63 -5.05 -19.19
N GLY A 107 -1.00 -6.32 -19.31
CA GLY A 107 -2.39 -6.75 -19.36
C GLY A 107 -3.06 -6.76 -17.99
N ALA A 108 -2.27 -7.04 -16.95
CA ALA A 108 -2.68 -6.95 -15.56
C ALA A 108 -1.49 -6.57 -14.68
N VAL A 109 -1.79 -5.90 -13.59
CA VAL A 109 -0.85 -5.55 -12.52
C VAL A 109 -1.44 -6.06 -11.23
N LEU A 110 -0.69 -6.89 -10.50
CA LEU A 110 -1.03 -7.34 -9.16
C LEU A 110 -0.06 -6.70 -8.19
N ASP A 111 -0.59 -5.86 -7.34
CA ASP A 111 0.13 -5.17 -6.28
C ASP A 111 -0.34 -5.68 -4.91
N GLU A 112 0.03 -5.00 -3.86
CA GLU A 112 -0.42 -5.30 -2.52
C GLU A 112 -1.82 -4.77 -2.24
N GLY A 113 -2.35 -5.13 -1.07
CA GLY A 113 -3.67 -4.72 -0.59
C GLY A 113 -4.68 -5.85 -0.59
N GLY A 114 -5.87 -5.55 -0.10
CA GLY A 114 -6.90 -6.56 0.06
C GLY A 114 -6.60 -7.55 1.18
N GLY A 115 -6.94 -8.81 0.96
CA GLY A 115 -6.67 -9.91 1.87
C GLY A 115 -7.90 -10.68 2.29
N VAL A 116 -7.66 -11.75 3.07
CA VAL A 116 -8.73 -12.58 3.64
C VAL A 116 -9.09 -12.04 5.02
N ARG A 117 -10.38 -11.72 5.20
CA ARG A 117 -10.92 -11.20 6.45
C ARG A 117 -12.13 -12.03 6.91
N PRO A 118 -12.46 -12.02 8.20
CA PRO A 118 -13.71 -12.59 8.67
C PRO A 118 -14.89 -11.93 7.97
N GLY A 119 -15.86 -12.73 7.53
CA GLY A 119 -17.06 -12.20 6.89
C GLY A 119 -17.92 -11.36 7.84
N SER A 120 -17.79 -11.59 9.15
CA SER A 120 -18.42 -10.77 10.18
C SER A 120 -18.07 -9.28 10.10
N ASP A 121 -16.88 -8.95 9.60
CA ASP A 121 -16.47 -7.54 9.36
C ASP A 121 -17.33 -6.84 8.31
N TYR A 122 -18.06 -7.63 7.52
CA TYR A 122 -18.94 -7.20 6.43
C TYR A 122 -20.40 -7.64 6.62
N GLY A 123 -20.75 -8.09 7.83
CA GLY A 123 -22.10 -8.57 8.13
C GLY A 123 -22.46 -9.93 7.52
N ILE A 124 -21.45 -10.74 7.19
CA ILE A 124 -21.61 -12.10 6.65
C ILE A 124 -20.96 -13.07 7.63
N ASP A 125 -21.79 -13.80 8.38
CA ASP A 125 -21.31 -14.74 9.37
C ASP A 125 -20.78 -16.04 8.72
N ASP A 126 -19.92 -16.75 9.49
CA ASP A 126 -19.38 -18.07 9.17
C ASP A 126 -18.63 -18.20 7.83
N LYS A 127 -18.14 -17.10 7.27
CA LYS A 127 -17.36 -17.11 6.03
C LYS A 127 -16.11 -16.25 6.15
N ALA A 128 -15.10 -16.60 5.37
CA ALA A 128 -13.98 -15.73 5.09
C ALA A 128 -14.22 -15.04 3.73
N LEU A 129 -13.93 -13.76 3.65
CA LEU A 129 -14.00 -12.97 2.42
C LEU A 129 -12.60 -12.63 1.97
N CYS A 130 -12.32 -12.88 0.70
CA CYS A 130 -11.15 -12.35 0.03
C CYS A 130 -11.56 -11.08 -0.72
N THR A 131 -10.99 -9.95 -0.32
CA THR A 131 -11.25 -8.66 -0.99
C THR A 131 -10.17 -8.40 -2.02
N ILE A 132 -10.57 -7.97 -3.21
CA ILE A 132 -9.68 -7.58 -4.30
C ILE A 132 -9.98 -6.12 -4.62
N GLY A 133 -8.99 -5.24 -4.36
CA GLY A 133 -9.07 -3.85 -4.78
C GLY A 133 -8.86 -3.75 -6.29
N LEU A 134 -9.75 -3.07 -6.99
CA LEU A 134 -9.65 -2.89 -8.44
C LEU A 134 -9.05 -1.53 -8.82
N CYS A 135 -8.98 -0.60 -7.89
CA CYS A 135 -8.39 0.72 -8.06
C CYS A 135 -8.08 1.34 -6.71
N GLU A 136 -7.22 2.32 -6.72
CA GLU A 136 -6.91 3.14 -5.55
C GLU A 136 -7.38 4.57 -5.73
N LYS A 137 -7.66 5.23 -4.60
CA LYS A 137 -7.94 6.66 -4.56
C LYS A 137 -6.65 7.45 -4.69
N GLY A 138 -6.75 8.66 -5.22
CA GLY A 138 -5.63 9.59 -5.19
C GLY A 138 -5.29 9.99 -3.75
N TYR A 139 -4.01 10.22 -3.50
CA TYR A 139 -3.50 10.77 -2.24
C TYR A 139 -3.15 12.24 -2.41
N VAL A 140 -3.47 13.06 -1.42
CA VAL A 140 -3.12 14.48 -1.39
C VAL A 140 -2.95 14.97 0.05
N ASP A 141 -1.88 15.69 0.28
CA ASP A 141 -1.67 16.44 1.51
C ASP A 141 -2.16 17.88 1.33
N PHE A 142 -2.85 18.40 2.33
CA PHE A 142 -3.24 19.80 2.40
C PHE A 142 -2.54 20.48 3.58
N GLU A 143 -1.87 21.56 3.30
CA GLU A 143 -1.36 22.45 4.35
C GLU A 143 -2.37 23.56 4.60
N LEU A 144 -2.83 23.69 5.84
CA LEU A 144 -3.68 24.78 6.28
C LEU A 144 -2.83 25.79 7.07
N SER A 145 -2.70 26.98 6.53
CA SER A 145 -1.98 28.07 7.19
C SER A 145 -2.85 29.31 7.37
N TYR A 146 -2.69 29.98 8.47
CA TYR A 146 -3.34 31.26 8.74
C TYR A 146 -2.41 32.20 9.47
N THR A 147 -2.26 33.42 8.94
CA THR A 147 -1.45 34.46 9.57
C THR A 147 -2.35 35.51 10.21
N ALA A 148 -2.21 35.73 11.52
CA ALA A 148 -2.89 36.74 12.24
C ALA A 148 -1.95 37.88 12.66
N LYS A 149 -2.48 39.08 12.79
CA LYS A 149 -1.74 40.19 13.39
C LYS A 149 -1.50 39.90 14.86
N GLY A 150 -0.26 39.92 15.30
CA GLY A 150 0.10 39.76 16.72
C GLY A 150 -0.48 40.88 17.57
N GLY A 151 -0.67 40.61 18.88
CA GLY A 151 -1.19 41.54 19.84
C GLY A 151 -0.81 41.18 21.27
N HIS A 152 -1.13 42.04 22.21
CA HIS A 152 -0.88 41.79 23.63
C HIS A 152 -1.95 40.83 24.18
N SER A 153 -1.56 39.85 24.98
CA SER A 153 -2.44 38.80 25.51
C SER A 153 -3.62 39.37 26.38
N SER A 154 -3.42 40.52 27.02
CA SER A 154 -4.49 41.18 27.79
C SER A 154 -5.53 41.91 26.93
N ARG A 155 -5.28 42.05 25.63
CA ARG A 155 -6.20 42.69 24.67
C ARG A 155 -6.29 41.81 23.44
N PRO A 156 -6.94 40.66 23.57
CA PRO A 156 -7.04 39.72 22.49
C PRO A 156 -7.84 40.31 21.31
N GLY A 157 -7.36 40.09 20.10
CA GLY A 157 -8.10 40.40 18.87
C GLY A 157 -9.24 39.39 18.64
N GLU A 158 -10.11 39.67 17.66
CA GLU A 158 -11.25 38.80 17.34
C GLU A 158 -10.82 37.50 16.61
N ASN A 159 -9.71 37.53 15.90
CA ASN A 159 -9.26 36.42 15.04
C ASN A 159 -7.85 35.97 15.41
N PHE A 160 -7.75 34.99 16.30
CA PHE A 160 -6.48 34.30 16.58
C PHE A 160 -6.17 33.27 15.52
N ALA A 161 -4.89 33.13 15.21
CA ALA A 161 -4.46 32.13 14.23
C ALA A 161 -4.92 30.70 14.62
N THR A 162 -4.77 30.35 15.89
CA THR A 162 -5.21 29.06 16.44
C THR A 162 -6.73 28.87 16.30
N THR A 163 -7.54 29.89 16.60
CA THR A 163 -8.99 29.80 16.46
C THR A 163 -9.42 29.65 14.99
N MET A 164 -8.74 30.33 14.07
CA MET A 164 -9.07 30.26 12.66
C MET A 164 -8.72 28.89 12.09
N ILE A 165 -7.58 28.31 12.45
CA ILE A 165 -7.23 26.94 12.08
C ILE A 165 -8.22 25.94 12.69
N ALA A 166 -8.58 26.08 13.96
CA ALA A 166 -9.58 25.21 14.59
C ALA A 166 -10.93 25.25 13.86
N LYS A 167 -11.40 26.44 13.48
CA LYS A 167 -12.64 26.60 12.69
C LYS A 167 -12.52 25.91 11.32
N ALA A 168 -11.39 26.02 10.66
CA ALA A 168 -11.17 25.36 9.38
C ALA A 168 -11.19 23.82 9.50
N LEU A 169 -10.58 23.28 10.56
CA LEU A 169 -10.61 21.82 10.82
C LEU A 169 -12.03 21.33 11.12
N ILE A 170 -12.79 22.07 11.92
CA ILE A 170 -14.20 21.74 12.19
C ILE A 170 -15.02 21.77 10.90
N ALA A 171 -14.85 22.81 10.08
CA ALA A 171 -15.57 22.92 8.81
C ALA A 171 -15.25 21.76 7.86
N ILE A 172 -14.01 21.28 7.80
CA ILE A 172 -13.63 20.11 7.01
C ILE A 172 -14.34 18.84 7.54
N GLN A 173 -14.41 18.68 8.86
CA GLN A 173 -15.09 17.54 9.48
C GLN A 173 -16.61 17.57 9.23
N GLU A 174 -17.23 18.74 9.31
CA GLU A 174 -18.68 18.91 9.12
C GLU A 174 -19.11 18.82 7.64
N HIS A 175 -18.18 19.07 6.73
CA HIS A 175 -18.43 19.05 5.29
C HIS A 175 -17.50 18.03 4.58
N PRO A 176 -17.67 16.73 4.86
CA PRO A 176 -16.83 15.70 4.24
C PRO A 176 -16.94 15.74 2.71
N MET A 177 -15.85 15.40 2.04
CA MET A 177 -15.84 15.27 0.59
C MET A 177 -16.87 14.23 0.14
N PRO A 178 -17.65 14.51 -0.92
CA PRO A 178 -18.66 13.57 -1.41
C PRO A 178 -18.00 12.30 -1.94
N TYR A 179 -18.52 11.15 -1.52
CA TYR A 179 -18.15 9.86 -2.13
C TYR A 179 -18.71 9.78 -3.54
N ARG A 180 -17.83 9.58 -4.51
CA ARG A 180 -18.24 9.27 -5.89
C ARG A 180 -17.51 8.01 -6.33
N VAL A 181 -18.27 7.04 -6.77
CA VAL A 181 -17.75 5.90 -7.53
C VAL A 181 -17.80 6.31 -9.00
N THR A 182 -16.64 6.38 -9.65
CA THR A 182 -16.52 6.74 -11.08
C THR A 182 -16.24 5.50 -11.91
#